data_8e0c24a8a700d5445be66baca8487229
#
_entry.id   8e0c24a8a700d5445be66baca8487229
#
_cell.length_a   1.000
_cell.length_b   1.000
_cell.length_c   1.000
_cell.angle_alpha   90.00
_cell.angle_beta   90.00
_cell.angle_gamma   90.00
#
_symmetry.space_group_name_H-M   'P 1'
#
loop_
_entity.id
_entity.type
_entity.pdbx_description
1 polymer ?
#
loop_
_entity_poly.entity_id
_entity_poly.type
_entity_poly.pdbx_seq_one_letter_code
_entity_poly.pdbx_strand_id
1 'polypeptide(L)'
;MTDVKGRRPAVEPHLPMLMGLVFDHLRDRLAEEAPELRPSQLRVLEWLPPEGLTITELAESVDMTTQGCGQFVRQLATLGMVEVAVADHDARARRVRITRRGREAVARAARVLEACDVEWSERIGAERYRVFREVLAEVALG
;
A
#
# COMPACT_ATOMS: atom_id res chain seq x y z
N MET A 1 -17.23 11.59 -8.85
CA MET A 1 -15.89 12.18 -9.01
C MET A 1 -15.76 13.32 -8.00
N THR A 2 -15.08 13.07 -6.92
CA THR A 2 -14.82 14.11 -5.93
C THR A 2 -13.80 15.05 -6.56
N ASP A 3 -14.29 16.18 -7.03
CA ASP A 3 -13.49 17.30 -7.46
C ASP A 3 -12.50 17.60 -6.32
N VAL A 4 -11.20 17.57 -6.60
CA VAL A 4 -10.18 18.09 -5.70
C VAL A 4 -10.41 19.59 -5.68
N LYS A 5 -11.42 19.99 -4.91
CA LYS A 5 -11.83 21.38 -4.77
C LYS A 5 -10.63 22.26 -4.50
N GLY A 6 -10.16 22.96 -5.56
CA GLY A 6 -9.61 24.27 -5.42
C GLY A 6 -8.34 24.47 -4.60
N ARG A 7 -7.66 23.41 -4.15
CA ARG A 7 -6.35 23.54 -3.50
C ARG A 7 -5.29 23.75 -4.57
N ARG A 8 -5.05 24.99 -4.92
CA ARG A 8 -3.85 25.37 -5.65
C ARG A 8 -2.75 25.72 -4.67
N PRO A 9 -1.54 25.14 -4.82
CA PRO A 9 -0.39 25.57 -4.02
C PRO A 9 -0.13 27.06 -4.19
N ALA A 10 0.39 27.69 -3.12
CA ALA A 10 0.81 29.09 -3.17
C ALA A 10 2.15 29.28 -3.90
N VAL A 11 2.83 28.17 -4.21
CA VAL A 11 4.12 28.14 -4.92
C VAL A 11 4.00 27.21 -6.14
N GLU A 12 4.97 27.31 -7.05
CA GLU A 12 5.07 26.34 -8.15
C GLU A 12 5.21 24.93 -7.58
N PRO A 13 4.35 23.98 -7.98
CA PRO A 13 4.35 22.64 -7.40
C PRO A 13 5.63 21.87 -7.73
N HIS A 14 6.40 21.52 -6.72
CA HIS A 14 7.53 20.61 -6.87
C HIS A 14 7.08 19.13 -6.81
N LEU A 15 7.95 18.22 -7.25
CA LEU A 15 7.61 16.80 -7.37
C LEU A 15 7.04 16.17 -6.09
N PRO A 16 7.67 16.31 -4.90
CA PRO A 16 7.09 15.75 -3.67
C PRO A 16 5.67 16.26 -3.37
N MET A 17 5.39 17.52 -3.64
CA MET A 17 4.04 18.08 -3.46
C MET A 17 3.04 17.43 -4.40
N LEU A 18 3.39 17.26 -5.68
CA LEU A 18 2.53 16.60 -6.66
C LEU A 18 2.27 15.15 -6.28
N MET A 19 3.30 14.43 -5.87
CA MET A 19 3.19 13.05 -5.40
C MET A 19 2.29 12.94 -4.17
N GLY A 20 2.43 13.88 -3.22
CA GLY A 20 1.58 13.94 -2.04
C GLY A 20 0.12 14.17 -2.36
N LEU A 21 -0.20 15.05 -3.29
CA LEU A 21 -1.57 15.31 -3.73
C LEU A 21 -2.20 14.08 -4.41
N VAL A 22 -1.44 13.39 -5.23
CA VAL A 22 -1.88 12.11 -5.84
C VAL A 22 -2.11 11.06 -4.77
N PHE A 23 -1.19 10.92 -3.82
CA PHE A 23 -1.32 9.97 -2.72
C PHE A 23 -2.54 10.27 -1.83
N ASP A 24 -2.80 11.55 -1.53
CA ASP A 24 -3.98 11.97 -0.77
C ASP A 24 -5.27 11.56 -1.47
N HIS A 25 -5.34 11.70 -2.79
CA HIS A 25 -6.49 11.27 -3.57
C HIS A 25 -6.72 9.75 -3.47
N LEU A 26 -5.66 8.97 -3.62
CA LEU A 26 -5.72 7.51 -3.48
C LEU A 26 -6.14 7.09 -2.07
N ARG A 27 -5.59 7.74 -1.06
CA ARG A 27 -5.94 7.49 0.34
C ARG A 27 -7.41 7.76 0.62
N ASP A 28 -7.95 8.86 0.11
CA ASP A 28 -9.36 9.21 0.29
C ASP A 28 -10.27 8.18 -0.40
N ARG A 29 -9.92 7.75 -1.61
CA ARG A 29 -10.64 6.70 -2.33
C ARG A 29 -10.62 5.37 -1.58
N LEU A 30 -9.47 4.97 -1.06
CA LEU A 30 -9.35 3.75 -0.27
C LEU A 30 -10.18 3.83 1.02
N ALA A 31 -10.17 4.97 1.71
CA ALA A 31 -10.96 5.17 2.92
C ALA A 31 -12.47 5.06 2.65
N GLU A 32 -12.93 5.48 1.49
CA GLU A 32 -14.34 5.44 1.09
C GLU A 32 -14.78 4.05 0.61
N GLU A 33 -13.96 3.38 -0.22
CA GLU A 33 -14.35 2.18 -0.96
C GLU A 33 -13.74 0.87 -0.43
N ALA A 34 -12.67 0.95 0.36
CA ALA A 34 -12.01 -0.20 0.98
C ALA A 34 -11.51 0.15 2.40
N PRO A 35 -12.44 0.48 3.33
CA PRO A 35 -12.08 1.04 4.64
C PRO A 35 -11.46 0.04 5.62
N GLU A 36 -11.38 -1.24 5.29
CA GLU A 36 -10.84 -2.29 6.18
C GLU A 36 -9.37 -2.09 6.51
N LEU A 37 -8.63 -1.44 5.60
CA LEU A 37 -7.20 -1.20 5.74
C LEU A 37 -6.87 0.26 5.53
N ARG A 38 -6.04 0.80 6.42
CA ARG A 38 -5.37 2.06 6.16
C ARG A 38 -4.24 1.86 5.16
N PRO A 39 -3.84 2.87 4.36
CA PRO A 39 -2.75 2.75 3.39
C PRO A 39 -1.45 2.22 3.98
N SER A 40 -1.11 2.61 5.21
CA SER A 40 0.07 2.11 5.93
C SER A 40 -0.01 0.62 6.25
N GLN A 41 -1.19 0.11 6.56
CA GLN A 41 -1.44 -1.32 6.80
C GLN A 41 -1.41 -2.11 5.49
N LEU A 42 -2.03 -1.57 4.44
CA LEU A 42 -2.00 -2.14 3.10
C LEU A 42 -0.56 -2.33 2.61
N ARG A 43 0.29 -1.33 2.79
CA ARG A 43 1.70 -1.40 2.43
C ARG A 43 2.41 -2.58 3.08
N VAL A 44 2.16 -2.84 4.35
CA VAL A 44 2.74 -3.99 5.06
C VAL A 44 2.26 -5.31 4.45
N LEU A 45 0.97 -5.44 4.17
CA LEU A 45 0.40 -6.66 3.58
C LEU A 45 0.91 -6.92 2.16
N GLU A 46 1.06 -5.88 1.34
CA GLU A 46 1.53 -6.00 -0.04
C GLU A 46 2.96 -6.53 -0.15
N TRP A 47 3.77 -6.39 0.89
CA TRP A 47 5.16 -6.86 0.93
C TRP A 47 5.32 -8.26 1.54
N LEU A 48 4.22 -8.91 1.95
CA LEU A 48 4.25 -10.27 2.48
C LEU A 48 4.15 -11.29 1.35
N PRO A 49 5.20 -12.11 1.12
CA PRO A 49 5.11 -13.22 0.19
C PRO A 49 4.27 -14.37 0.79
N PRO A 50 3.79 -15.32 -0.02
CA PRO A 50 2.97 -16.43 0.45
C PRO A 50 3.60 -17.26 1.57
N GLU A 51 4.92 -17.44 1.55
CA GLU A 51 5.66 -18.17 2.58
C GLU A 51 5.84 -17.41 3.90
N GLY A 52 5.51 -16.13 3.89
CA GLY A 52 5.67 -15.25 5.05
C GLY A 52 7.09 -14.74 5.26
N LEU A 53 7.23 -13.78 6.16
CA LEU A 53 8.50 -13.19 6.58
C LEU A 53 8.56 -13.12 8.11
N THR A 54 9.76 -13.12 8.67
CA THR A 54 9.94 -12.71 10.05
C THR A 54 9.64 -11.22 10.21
N ILE A 55 9.38 -10.75 11.43
CA ILE A 55 9.12 -9.31 11.67
C ILE A 55 10.33 -8.48 11.25
N THR A 56 11.54 -8.96 11.48
CA THR A 56 12.78 -8.26 11.09
C THR A 56 12.89 -8.14 9.56
N GLU A 57 12.68 -9.24 8.83
CA GLU A 57 12.68 -9.25 7.36
C GLU A 57 11.60 -8.33 6.79
N LEU A 58 10.40 -8.37 7.37
CA LEU A 58 9.29 -7.51 6.95
C LEU A 58 9.60 -6.04 7.20
N ALA A 59 10.14 -5.70 8.38
CA ALA A 59 10.54 -4.33 8.73
C ALA A 59 11.56 -3.76 7.74
N GLU A 60 12.55 -4.54 7.36
CA GLU A 60 13.52 -4.17 6.34
C GLU A 60 12.86 -3.92 4.98
N SER A 61 11.93 -4.81 4.58
CA SER A 61 11.23 -4.71 3.29
C SER A 61 10.38 -3.45 3.18
N VAL A 62 9.77 -3.00 4.28
CA VAL A 62 8.88 -1.83 4.29
C VAL A 62 9.54 -0.55 4.83
N ASP A 63 10.83 -0.60 5.08
CA ASP A 63 11.61 0.51 5.64
C ASP A 63 11.03 1.04 6.96
N MET A 64 10.83 0.14 7.89
CA MET A 64 10.35 0.42 9.24
C MET A 64 11.32 -0.11 10.29
N THR A 65 11.22 0.42 11.51
CA THR A 65 11.87 -0.21 12.66
C THR A 65 11.18 -1.54 12.98
N THR A 66 11.92 -2.50 13.54
CA THR A 66 11.36 -3.78 13.97
C THR A 66 10.21 -3.59 14.97
N GLN A 67 10.37 -2.65 15.90
CA GLN A 67 9.34 -2.33 16.89
C GLN A 67 8.07 -1.74 16.22
N GLY A 68 8.23 -0.80 15.31
CA GLY A 68 7.12 -0.20 14.56
C GLY A 68 6.39 -1.21 13.70
N CYS A 69 7.13 -2.05 12.99
CA CYS A 69 6.57 -3.16 12.21
C CYS A 69 5.81 -4.15 13.10
N GLY A 70 6.35 -4.49 14.27
CA GLY A 70 5.69 -5.35 15.23
C GLY A 70 4.34 -4.81 15.70
N GLN A 71 4.20 -3.50 15.85
CA GLN A 71 2.91 -2.86 16.18
C GLN A 71 1.89 -3.03 15.03
N PHE A 72 2.30 -2.82 13.80
CA PHE A 72 1.45 -3.06 12.62
C PHE A 72 1.01 -4.52 12.55
N VAL A 73 1.92 -5.45 12.76
CA VAL A 73 1.63 -6.89 12.75
C VAL A 73 0.59 -7.24 13.83
N ARG A 74 0.72 -6.69 15.03
CA ARG A 74 -0.27 -6.91 16.10
C ARG A 74 -1.65 -6.36 15.72
N GLN A 75 -1.71 -5.16 15.14
CA GLN A 75 -2.97 -4.57 14.66
C GLN A 75 -3.61 -5.44 13.57
N LEU A 76 -2.83 -5.88 12.60
CA LEU A 76 -3.29 -6.72 11.51
C LEU A 76 -3.72 -8.11 11.99
N ALA A 77 -3.03 -8.66 12.98
CA ALA A 77 -3.43 -9.93 13.59
C ALA A 77 -4.76 -9.81 14.34
N THR A 78 -4.99 -8.71 15.06
CA THR A 78 -6.27 -8.40 15.73
C THR A 78 -7.42 -8.29 14.70
N LEU A 79 -7.15 -7.75 13.53
CA LEU A 79 -8.11 -7.66 12.43
C LEU A 79 -8.30 -9.00 11.67
N GLY A 80 -7.51 -10.02 11.99
CA GLY A 80 -7.53 -11.31 11.31
C GLY A 80 -6.89 -11.28 9.91
N MET A 81 -6.10 -10.26 9.59
CA MET A 81 -5.47 -10.08 8.28
C MET A 81 -4.14 -10.82 8.14
N VAL A 82 -3.46 -11.05 9.24
CA VAL A 82 -2.24 -11.85 9.31
C VAL A 82 -2.32 -12.84 10.47
N GLU A 83 -1.51 -13.88 10.40
CA GLU A 83 -1.24 -14.80 11.49
C GLU A 83 0.27 -14.91 11.71
N VAL A 84 0.66 -15.18 12.94
CA VAL A 84 2.06 -15.40 13.29
C VAL A 84 2.24 -16.89 13.58
N ALA A 85 2.94 -17.58 12.67
CA ALA A 85 3.22 -19.01 12.77
C ALA A 85 4.65 -19.25 13.27
N VAL A 86 4.81 -20.24 14.15
CA VAL A 86 6.12 -20.71 14.56
C VAL A 86 6.59 -21.75 13.53
N ALA A 87 7.81 -21.58 12.99
CA ALA A 87 8.40 -22.57 12.11
C ALA A 87 8.65 -23.88 12.87
N ASP A 88 8.34 -25.04 12.25
CA ASP A 88 8.33 -26.37 12.86
C ASP A 88 9.63 -26.80 13.56
N HIS A 89 10.76 -26.15 13.24
CA HIS A 89 12.08 -26.54 13.73
C HIS A 89 12.83 -25.46 14.50
N ASP A 90 12.32 -24.24 14.57
CA ASP A 90 12.94 -23.15 15.30
C ASP A 90 11.88 -22.24 15.95
N ALA A 91 11.71 -22.40 17.27
CA ALA A 91 10.81 -21.57 18.07
C ALA A 91 11.16 -20.06 18.06
N ARG A 92 12.34 -19.69 17.52
CA ARG A 92 12.79 -18.31 17.42
C ARG A 92 12.35 -17.65 16.11
N ALA A 93 12.00 -18.43 15.08
CA ALA A 93 11.59 -17.92 13.76
C ALA A 93 10.06 -17.84 13.66
N ARG A 94 9.48 -16.81 14.25
CA ARG A 94 8.06 -16.49 14.04
C ARG A 94 7.91 -15.83 12.68
N ARG A 95 7.11 -16.46 11.81
CA ARG A 95 6.78 -15.92 10.49
C ARG A 95 5.41 -15.30 10.48
N VAL A 96 5.34 -14.09 9.93
CA VAL A 96 4.09 -13.39 9.67
C VAL A 96 3.60 -13.83 8.29
N ARG A 97 2.37 -14.33 8.24
CA ARG A 97 1.71 -14.77 6.99
C ARG A 97 0.41 -14.03 6.82
N ILE A 98 0.10 -13.68 5.58
CA ILE A 98 -1.20 -13.11 5.24
C ILE A 98 -2.27 -14.20 5.30
N THR A 99 -3.41 -13.89 5.90
CA THR A 99 -4.57 -14.79 5.95
C THR A 99 -5.42 -14.65 4.67
N ARG A 100 -6.40 -15.54 4.49
CA ARG A 100 -7.40 -15.39 3.44
C ARG A 100 -8.10 -14.03 3.52
N ARG A 101 -8.50 -13.62 4.73
CA ARG A 101 -9.13 -12.31 4.97
C ARG A 101 -8.22 -11.15 4.58
N GLY A 102 -6.93 -11.25 4.88
CA GLY A 102 -5.93 -10.27 4.47
C GLY A 102 -5.80 -10.18 2.95
N ARG A 103 -5.74 -11.33 2.27
CA ARG A 103 -5.69 -11.37 0.80
C ARG A 103 -6.94 -10.75 0.17
N GLU A 104 -8.10 -11.03 0.71
CA GLU A 104 -9.36 -10.43 0.24
C GLU A 104 -9.39 -8.92 0.41
N ALA A 105 -8.88 -8.41 1.54
CA ALA A 105 -8.76 -6.97 1.78
C ALA A 105 -7.77 -6.30 0.81
N VAL A 106 -6.61 -6.91 0.56
CA VAL A 106 -5.64 -6.44 -0.44
C VAL A 106 -6.26 -6.44 -1.84
N ALA A 107 -7.01 -7.48 -2.21
CA ALA A 107 -7.69 -7.56 -3.50
C ALA A 107 -8.75 -6.45 -3.67
N ARG A 108 -9.50 -6.12 -2.62
CA ARG A 108 -10.44 -4.99 -2.67
C ARG A 108 -9.73 -3.66 -2.85
N ALA A 109 -8.66 -3.42 -2.12
CA ALA A 109 -7.84 -2.22 -2.28
C ALA A 109 -7.25 -2.12 -3.69
N ALA A 110 -6.76 -3.22 -4.23
CA ALA A 110 -6.23 -3.28 -5.60
C ALA A 110 -7.28 -2.86 -6.63
N ARG A 111 -8.53 -3.30 -6.49
CA ARG A 111 -9.62 -2.91 -7.40
C ARG A 111 -9.90 -1.41 -7.33
N VAL A 112 -9.86 -0.80 -6.15
CA VAL A 112 -10.01 0.65 -6.00
C VAL A 112 -8.89 1.41 -6.69
N LEU A 113 -7.65 0.95 -6.52
CA LEU A 113 -6.48 1.57 -7.16
C LEU A 113 -6.50 1.42 -8.68
N GLU A 114 -6.91 0.25 -9.18
CA GLU A 114 -7.11 0.01 -10.63
C GLU A 114 -8.19 0.93 -11.22
N ALA A 115 -9.28 1.17 -10.50
CA ALA A 115 -10.30 2.12 -10.92
C ALA A 115 -9.74 3.55 -11.04
N CYS A 116 -8.86 3.96 -10.12
CA CYS A 116 -8.17 5.24 -10.23
C CYS A 116 -7.25 5.30 -11.46
N ASP A 117 -6.53 4.22 -11.75
CA ASP A 117 -5.70 4.11 -12.95
C ASP A 117 -6.53 4.31 -14.23
N VAL A 118 -7.68 3.65 -14.32
CA VAL A 118 -8.60 3.78 -15.47
C VAL A 118 -9.10 5.22 -15.61
N GLU A 119 -9.56 5.83 -14.53
CA GLU A 119 -10.06 7.21 -14.53
C GLU A 119 -8.98 8.21 -14.99
N TRP A 120 -7.76 8.07 -14.50
CA TRP A 120 -6.65 8.93 -14.91
C TRP A 120 -6.22 8.68 -16.35
N SER A 121 -6.18 7.41 -16.78
CA SER A 121 -5.89 7.05 -18.16
C SER A 121 -6.90 7.68 -19.13
N GLU A 122 -8.18 7.65 -18.79
CA GLU A 122 -9.24 8.29 -19.59
C GLU A 122 -9.11 9.82 -19.60
N ARG A 123 -8.76 10.41 -18.46
CA ARG A 123 -8.65 11.87 -18.31
C ARG A 123 -7.46 12.48 -19.03
N ILE A 124 -6.29 11.86 -18.93
CA ILE A 124 -5.05 12.40 -19.53
C ILE A 124 -4.65 11.76 -20.86
N GLY A 125 -5.31 10.68 -21.26
CA GLY A 125 -4.99 9.90 -22.45
C GLY A 125 -4.17 8.65 -22.11
N ALA A 126 -4.56 7.51 -22.68
CA ALA A 126 -4.01 6.20 -22.36
C ALA A 126 -2.50 6.13 -22.61
N GLU A 127 -2.01 6.69 -23.71
CA GLU A 127 -0.57 6.66 -24.05
C GLU A 127 0.27 7.51 -23.08
N ARG A 128 -0.18 8.71 -22.78
CA ARG A 128 0.51 9.58 -21.81
C ARG A 128 0.53 8.98 -20.42
N TYR A 129 -0.56 8.36 -20.01
CA TYR A 129 -0.64 7.69 -18.72
C TYR A 129 0.27 6.47 -18.64
N ARG A 130 0.33 5.68 -19.71
CA ARG A 130 1.27 4.54 -19.83
C ARG A 130 2.72 4.99 -19.65
N VAL A 131 3.12 6.03 -20.39
CA VAL A 131 4.47 6.60 -20.29
C VAL A 131 4.75 7.13 -18.88
N PHE A 132 3.80 7.85 -18.28
CA PHE A 132 3.91 8.33 -16.90
C PHE A 132 4.20 7.19 -15.93
N ARG A 133 3.45 6.08 -16.01
CA ARG A 133 3.65 4.92 -15.14
C ARG A 133 5.00 4.26 -15.35
N GLU A 134 5.44 4.12 -16.60
CA GLU A 134 6.75 3.55 -16.93
C GLU A 134 7.89 4.40 -16.34
N VAL A 135 7.84 5.70 -16.58
CA VAL A 135 8.86 6.63 -16.07
C VAL A 135 8.87 6.66 -14.55
N LEU A 136 7.69 6.69 -13.92
CA LEU A 136 7.60 6.66 -12.45
C LEU A 136 8.19 5.37 -11.88
N ALA A 137 7.94 4.22 -12.52
CA ALA A 137 8.51 2.95 -12.12
C ALA A 137 10.04 2.94 -12.24
N GLU A 138 10.59 3.49 -13.32
CA GLU A 138 12.05 3.61 -13.48
C GLU A 138 12.67 4.47 -12.37
N VAL A 139 12.04 5.59 -12.03
CA VAL A 139 12.51 6.46 -10.95
C VAL A 139 12.40 5.78 -9.58
N ALA A 140 11.34 5.04 -9.33
CA ALA A 140 11.05 4.45 -8.04
C ALA A 140 11.82 3.14 -7.77
N LEU A 141 12.07 2.35 -8.81
CA LEU A 141 12.65 1.01 -8.66
C LEU A 141 14.14 0.93 -9.09
N GLY A 142 14.64 1.98 -9.70
CA GLY A 142 16.03 2.07 -10.17
C GLY A 142 16.21 1.44 -11.53
#